data_a08993395cfa90010b8cb7df5384cca2
#
_entry.id   a08993395cfa90010b8cb7df5384cca2
#
_cell.length_a   1.000
_cell.length_b   1.000
_cell.length_c   1.000
_cell.angle_alpha   90.00
_cell.angle_beta   90.00
_cell.angle_gamma   90.00
#
_symmetry.space_group_name_H-M   'P 1'
#
loop_
_entity.id
_entity.type
_entity.pdbx_description
1 polymer ?
#
loop_
_entity_poly.entity_id
_entity_poly.type
_entity_poly.pdbx_seq_one_letter_code
_entity_poly.pdbx_strand_id
1 'polypeptide(L)'
;MSNIRELCRVWSEKTYKDGIEYLEKQDPELFSLAERIFSKLEILNIPMDGYSCEHLPKTEESRTGIKKTYSEIFHEEIDKDDFSPATYLVNLLCECKKTTDDEAQITGALARGLRTLTSLLREPDFAFIIKEQLKVNDADVETSLNAKQDSGDHTDVLLQYKNKEYRIWLYQFSSRGLPHDIERLTGKRGELPPGNHLICPLKTELAIEYDKLRKKKLRLQARLKQYRKNLSECSVKALKKHEGIKANIEKTEAEIKKLLPELKRYKKVSDNELDIVYGWYFYSEQHIKRIIKYIDSGCKPIQYQKMVRILSAPEKFISEIHIFEKGE
;
A
#
# COMPACT_ATOMS: atom_id res chain seq x y z
N MET A 1 -19.38 -4.48 -3.86
CA MET A 1 -17.93 -4.15 -3.85
C MET A 1 -17.20 -4.94 -4.93
N SER A 2 -16.36 -4.28 -5.72
CA SER A 2 -15.58 -4.91 -6.78
C SER A 2 -14.41 -5.69 -6.19
N ASN A 3 -13.95 -6.73 -6.89
CA ASN A 3 -12.71 -7.40 -6.54
C ASN A 3 -11.51 -6.50 -6.91
N ILE A 4 -11.01 -5.74 -5.93
CA ILE A 4 -9.90 -4.79 -6.12
C ILE A 4 -8.65 -5.46 -6.70
N ARG A 5 -8.37 -6.71 -6.33
CA ARG A 5 -7.19 -7.45 -6.83
C ARG A 5 -7.28 -7.73 -8.32
N GLU A 6 -8.49 -7.99 -8.83
CA GLU A 6 -8.71 -8.16 -10.26
C GLU A 6 -8.57 -6.82 -11.00
N LEU A 7 -9.07 -5.73 -10.43
CA LEU A 7 -8.83 -4.39 -10.98
C LEU A 7 -7.33 -4.06 -11.03
N CYS A 8 -6.56 -4.38 -9.99
CA CYS A 8 -5.11 -4.20 -9.99
C CYS A 8 -4.42 -4.96 -11.12
N ARG A 9 -4.92 -6.16 -11.49
CA ARG A 9 -4.43 -6.90 -12.66
C ARG A 9 -4.69 -6.12 -13.95
N VAL A 10 -5.92 -5.67 -14.16
CA VAL A 10 -6.32 -4.92 -15.36
C VAL A 10 -5.52 -3.62 -15.49
N TRP A 11 -5.33 -2.90 -14.39
CA TRP A 11 -4.56 -1.64 -14.40
C TRP A 11 -3.09 -1.86 -14.73
N SER A 12 -2.49 -2.96 -14.24
CA SER A 12 -1.07 -3.26 -14.51
C SER A 12 -0.74 -3.55 -15.97
N GLU A 13 -1.76 -3.82 -16.79
CA GLU A 13 -1.62 -4.02 -18.24
C GLU A 13 -1.62 -2.70 -19.03
N LYS A 14 -1.89 -1.56 -18.38
CA LYS A 14 -1.98 -0.22 -18.97
C LYS A 14 -0.98 0.73 -18.32
N THR A 15 -0.53 1.72 -19.07
CA THR A 15 0.28 2.82 -18.53
C THR A 15 -0.60 3.95 -18.00
N TYR A 16 -0.02 4.87 -17.23
CA TYR A 16 -0.72 6.09 -16.82
C TYR A 16 -1.11 6.94 -18.04
N LYS A 17 -0.33 6.89 -19.13
CA LYS A 17 -0.68 7.56 -20.38
C LYS A 17 -1.98 6.99 -20.96
N ASP A 18 -2.07 5.67 -21.09
CA ASP A 18 -3.29 5.00 -21.60
C ASP A 18 -4.51 5.38 -20.73
N GLY A 19 -4.31 5.54 -19.42
CA GLY A 19 -5.36 5.90 -18.48
C GLY A 19 -5.87 7.33 -18.59
N ILE A 20 -5.15 8.24 -19.26
CA ILE A 20 -5.58 9.63 -19.47
C ILE A 20 -5.92 9.97 -20.94
N GLU A 21 -5.72 9.05 -21.89
CA GLU A 21 -5.96 9.31 -23.33
C GLU A 21 -7.39 9.78 -23.66
N TYR A 22 -8.37 9.37 -22.86
CA TYR A 22 -9.74 9.84 -23.04
C TYR A 22 -9.89 11.36 -22.91
N LEU A 23 -9.03 12.01 -22.10
CA LEU A 23 -9.02 13.47 -21.90
C LEU A 23 -8.63 14.23 -23.19
N GLU A 24 -7.83 13.63 -24.07
CA GLU A 24 -7.36 14.30 -25.29
C GLU A 24 -8.55 14.83 -26.13
N LYS A 25 -9.67 14.10 -26.12
CA LYS A 25 -10.89 14.49 -26.84
C LYS A 25 -11.88 15.27 -26.00
N GLN A 26 -11.91 15.04 -24.67
CA GLN A 26 -12.91 15.64 -23.78
C GLN A 26 -12.46 16.99 -23.23
N ASP A 27 -11.18 17.10 -22.84
CA ASP A 27 -10.56 18.29 -22.24
C ASP A 27 -9.06 18.32 -22.59
N PRO A 28 -8.69 18.85 -23.78
CA PRO A 28 -7.31 18.89 -24.25
C PRO A 28 -6.37 19.70 -23.32
N GLU A 29 -6.90 20.70 -22.61
CA GLU A 29 -6.10 21.51 -21.67
C GLU A 29 -5.74 20.69 -20.44
N LEU A 30 -6.73 19.99 -19.88
CA LEU A 30 -6.51 19.08 -18.75
C LEU A 30 -5.61 17.92 -19.15
N PHE A 31 -5.77 17.36 -20.37
CA PHE A 31 -4.87 16.33 -20.90
C PHE A 31 -3.41 16.82 -20.91
N SER A 32 -3.16 17.98 -21.52
CA SER A 32 -1.81 18.54 -21.60
C SER A 32 -1.20 18.80 -20.21
N LEU A 33 -2.02 19.24 -19.26
CA LEU A 33 -1.58 19.43 -17.88
C LEU A 33 -1.26 18.11 -17.19
N ALA A 34 -2.15 17.12 -17.29
CA ALA A 34 -1.96 15.78 -16.72
C ALA A 34 -0.69 15.12 -17.30
N GLU A 35 -0.50 15.18 -18.63
CA GLU A 35 0.69 14.65 -19.30
C GLU A 35 1.97 15.28 -18.79
N ARG A 36 2.01 16.63 -18.62
CA ARG A 36 3.16 17.32 -18.04
C ARG A 36 3.45 16.92 -16.60
N ILE A 37 2.41 16.85 -15.75
CA ILE A 37 2.57 16.50 -14.34
C ILE A 37 3.00 15.03 -14.19
N PHE A 38 2.38 14.09 -14.94
CA PHE A 38 2.74 12.68 -14.90
C PHE A 38 4.17 12.45 -15.44
N SER A 39 4.60 13.24 -16.44
CA SER A 39 6.01 13.24 -16.89
C SER A 39 6.96 13.73 -15.81
N LYS A 40 6.63 14.81 -15.07
CA LYS A 40 7.42 15.30 -13.93
C LYS A 40 7.51 14.27 -12.80
N LEU A 41 6.46 13.47 -12.61
CA LEU A 41 6.42 12.36 -11.66
C LEU A 41 7.11 11.09 -12.17
N GLU A 42 7.58 11.08 -13.42
CA GLU A 42 8.20 9.94 -14.09
C GLU A 42 7.26 8.70 -14.18
N ILE A 43 5.93 8.92 -14.12
CA ILE A 43 4.96 7.83 -14.14
C ILE A 43 4.24 7.65 -15.48
N LEU A 44 4.30 8.63 -16.40
CA LEU A 44 3.47 8.66 -17.61
C LEU A 44 3.50 7.35 -18.42
N ASN A 45 4.69 6.80 -18.62
CA ASN A 45 4.91 5.62 -19.49
C ASN A 45 5.18 4.33 -18.69
N ILE A 46 4.86 4.29 -17.40
CA ILE A 46 4.98 3.08 -16.59
C ILE A 46 3.61 2.47 -16.31
N PRO A 47 3.53 1.16 -16.01
CA PRO A 47 2.27 0.50 -15.66
C PRO A 47 1.61 1.12 -14.44
N MET A 48 0.27 1.11 -14.42
CA MET A 48 -0.52 1.55 -13.27
C MET A 48 -0.54 0.45 -12.19
N ASP A 49 0.62 0.22 -11.58
CA ASP A 49 0.82 -0.78 -10.54
C ASP A 49 1.34 -0.16 -9.23
N GLY A 50 1.38 -0.94 -8.16
CA GLY A 50 1.88 -0.49 -6.86
C GLY A 50 3.37 -0.15 -6.84
N TYR A 51 4.13 -0.62 -7.82
CA TYR A 51 5.55 -0.28 -7.96
C TYR A 51 5.78 1.13 -8.49
N SER A 52 4.76 1.75 -9.08
CA SER A 52 4.82 3.14 -9.60
C SER A 52 5.28 4.11 -8.52
N CYS A 53 4.84 3.92 -7.27
CA CYS A 53 5.22 4.76 -6.14
C CYS A 53 6.73 4.76 -5.85
N GLU A 54 7.45 3.71 -6.26
CA GLU A 54 8.90 3.61 -6.07
C GLU A 54 9.70 4.43 -7.08
N HIS A 55 9.08 4.80 -8.19
CA HIS A 55 9.67 5.60 -9.26
C HIS A 55 9.47 7.10 -9.06
N LEU A 56 8.67 7.50 -8.06
CA LEU A 56 8.39 8.91 -7.81
C LEU A 56 9.68 9.67 -7.47
N PRO A 57 9.95 10.79 -8.15
CA PRO A 57 11.06 11.65 -7.81
C PRO A 57 10.88 12.23 -6.40
N LYS A 58 11.97 12.68 -5.80
CA LYS A 58 11.91 13.39 -4.52
C LYS A 58 11.25 14.75 -4.74
N THR A 59 9.97 14.84 -4.52
CA THR A 59 9.20 16.08 -4.51
C THR A 59 8.88 16.47 -3.08
N GLU A 60 8.75 17.77 -2.82
CA GLU A 60 8.14 18.22 -1.58
C GLU A 60 6.65 17.87 -1.64
N GLU A 61 6.21 16.99 -0.76
CA GLU A 61 4.81 16.59 -0.67
C GLU A 61 4.00 17.75 -0.11
N SER A 62 2.98 18.17 -0.84
CA SER A 62 2.09 19.24 -0.42
C SER A 62 0.72 18.70 -0.04
N ARG A 63 0.15 19.21 1.08
CA ARG A 63 -1.27 19.10 1.40
C ARG A 63 -2.03 20.38 1.10
N THR A 64 -1.30 21.44 0.74
CA THR A 64 -1.89 22.74 0.49
C THR A 64 -2.65 22.73 -0.83
N GLY A 65 -3.81 23.34 -0.83
CA GLY A 65 -4.59 23.54 -2.04
C GLY A 65 -5.64 22.48 -2.36
N ILE A 66 -5.83 21.46 -1.52
CA ILE A 66 -6.89 20.46 -1.72
C ILE A 66 -7.99 20.71 -0.69
N LYS A 67 -9.22 20.99 -1.14
CA LYS A 67 -10.38 21.14 -0.27
C LYS A 67 -10.93 19.81 0.24
N LYS A 68 -10.96 18.80 -0.63
CA LYS A 68 -11.32 17.42 -0.32
C LYS A 68 -10.10 16.63 0.14
N THR A 69 -10.29 15.70 1.04
CA THR A 69 -9.24 14.75 1.42
C THR A 69 -8.98 13.72 0.31
N TYR A 70 -7.84 13.06 0.34
CA TYR A 70 -7.51 11.96 -0.59
C TYR A 70 -8.53 10.82 -0.50
N SER A 71 -9.03 10.54 0.71
CA SER A 71 -10.05 9.52 0.97
C SER A 71 -11.38 9.90 0.35
N GLU A 72 -11.85 11.15 0.51
CA GLU A 72 -13.10 11.62 -0.11
C GLU A 72 -13.07 11.47 -1.63
N ILE A 73 -11.97 11.90 -2.28
CA ILE A 73 -11.81 11.76 -3.73
C ILE A 73 -11.83 10.28 -4.14
N PHE A 74 -11.14 9.42 -3.38
CA PHE A 74 -11.10 8.00 -3.64
C PHE A 74 -12.50 7.36 -3.55
N HIS A 75 -13.24 7.62 -2.48
CA HIS A 75 -14.57 7.03 -2.28
C HIS A 75 -15.62 7.53 -3.28
N GLU A 76 -15.48 8.74 -3.79
CA GLU A 76 -16.33 9.24 -4.87
C GLU A 76 -16.09 8.53 -6.21
N GLU A 77 -14.92 7.91 -6.38
CA GLU A 77 -14.46 7.36 -7.66
C GLU A 77 -14.43 5.83 -7.70
N ILE A 78 -14.18 5.16 -6.57
CA ILE A 78 -13.86 3.71 -6.54
C ILE A 78 -14.98 2.82 -7.11
N ASP A 79 -16.24 3.24 -7.03
CA ASP A 79 -17.37 2.49 -7.54
C ASP A 79 -17.73 2.82 -9.00
N LYS A 80 -16.99 3.73 -9.66
CA LYS A 80 -17.17 4.01 -11.07
C LYS A 80 -16.54 2.94 -11.95
N ASP A 81 -17.16 2.61 -13.06
CA ASP A 81 -16.73 1.56 -13.98
C ASP A 81 -15.35 1.84 -14.61
N ASP A 82 -14.98 3.12 -14.74
CA ASP A 82 -13.71 3.59 -15.30
C ASP A 82 -12.64 3.91 -14.26
N PHE A 83 -12.87 3.56 -13.00
CA PHE A 83 -11.90 3.82 -11.94
C PHE A 83 -10.55 3.15 -12.21
N SER A 84 -9.51 3.95 -12.04
CA SER A 84 -8.11 3.52 -12.15
C SER A 84 -7.20 4.45 -11.36
N PRO A 85 -5.94 4.07 -11.09
CA PRO A 85 -4.95 4.99 -10.52
C PRO A 85 -4.79 6.30 -11.31
N ALA A 86 -4.90 6.24 -12.65
CA ALA A 86 -4.79 7.43 -13.49
C ALA A 86 -6.02 8.36 -13.34
N THR A 87 -7.24 7.81 -13.38
CA THR A 87 -8.46 8.62 -13.19
C THR A 87 -8.54 9.22 -11.80
N TYR A 88 -8.11 8.48 -10.75
CA TYR A 88 -7.96 9.02 -9.42
C TYR A 88 -7.01 10.23 -9.35
N LEU A 89 -5.83 10.14 -10.01
CA LEU A 89 -4.88 11.24 -10.05
C LEU A 89 -5.41 12.43 -10.88
N VAL A 90 -6.18 12.18 -11.94
CA VAL A 90 -6.84 13.26 -12.72
C VAL A 90 -7.86 13.99 -11.84
N ASN A 91 -8.67 13.29 -11.08
CA ASN A 91 -9.63 13.93 -10.19
C ASN A 91 -8.95 14.72 -9.07
N LEU A 92 -7.85 14.20 -8.54
CA LEU A 92 -7.02 14.92 -7.59
C LEU A 92 -6.40 16.19 -8.24
N LEU A 93 -5.96 16.11 -9.50
CA LEU A 93 -5.49 17.25 -10.28
C LEU A 93 -6.58 18.31 -10.42
N CYS A 94 -7.79 17.92 -10.78
CA CYS A 94 -8.94 18.82 -10.86
C CYS A 94 -9.25 19.51 -9.53
N GLU A 95 -9.16 18.80 -8.40
CA GLU A 95 -9.35 19.40 -7.07
C GLU A 95 -8.22 20.38 -6.73
N CYS A 96 -6.97 20.08 -7.07
CA CYS A 96 -5.86 21.00 -6.89
C CYS A 96 -6.05 22.29 -7.71
N LYS A 97 -6.47 22.18 -8.98
CA LYS A 97 -6.71 23.31 -9.87
C LYS A 97 -7.77 24.31 -9.37
N LYS A 98 -8.71 23.85 -8.52
CA LYS A 98 -9.69 24.75 -7.90
C LYS A 98 -9.07 25.72 -6.88
N THR A 99 -7.86 25.48 -6.45
CA THR A 99 -7.21 26.19 -5.33
C THR A 99 -5.85 26.76 -5.65
N THR A 100 -5.12 26.19 -6.61
CA THR A 100 -3.79 26.64 -7.00
C THR A 100 -3.48 26.37 -8.45
N ASP A 101 -2.70 27.28 -9.08
CA ASP A 101 -2.09 27.09 -10.39
C ASP A 101 -0.60 26.71 -10.30
N ASP A 102 -0.04 26.61 -9.09
CA ASP A 102 1.34 26.24 -8.88
C ASP A 102 1.55 24.74 -9.19
N GLU A 103 2.15 24.46 -10.34
CA GLU A 103 2.43 23.10 -10.79
C GLU A 103 3.34 22.31 -9.82
N ALA A 104 4.21 22.96 -9.04
CA ALA A 104 5.04 22.26 -8.07
C ALA A 104 4.21 21.76 -6.90
N GLN A 105 3.27 22.57 -6.40
CA GLN A 105 2.33 22.16 -5.36
C GLN A 105 1.40 21.04 -5.86
N ILE A 106 0.89 21.17 -7.09
CA ILE A 106 0.05 20.13 -7.72
C ILE A 106 0.84 18.83 -7.83
N THR A 107 2.07 18.87 -8.35
CA THR A 107 2.94 17.69 -8.48
C THR A 107 3.17 17.01 -7.14
N GLY A 108 3.45 17.78 -6.10
CA GLY A 108 3.62 17.28 -4.73
C GLY A 108 2.35 16.64 -4.17
N ALA A 109 1.18 17.22 -4.45
CA ALA A 109 -0.12 16.67 -4.04
C ALA A 109 -0.42 15.34 -4.75
N LEU A 110 -0.17 15.24 -6.07
CA LEU A 110 -0.36 14.01 -6.82
C LEU A 110 0.61 12.91 -6.38
N ALA A 111 1.88 13.24 -6.13
CA ALA A 111 2.85 12.30 -5.60
C ALA A 111 2.39 11.71 -4.26
N ARG A 112 1.84 12.55 -3.39
CA ARG A 112 1.26 12.11 -2.12
C ARG A 112 0.00 11.27 -2.35
N GLY A 113 -0.90 11.68 -3.23
CA GLY A 113 -2.12 10.94 -3.59
C GLY A 113 -1.80 9.54 -4.06
N LEU A 114 -0.83 9.37 -4.95
CA LEU A 114 -0.41 8.06 -5.44
C LEU A 114 0.12 7.15 -4.31
N ARG A 115 0.90 7.69 -3.37
CA ARG A 115 1.34 6.91 -2.19
C ARG A 115 0.18 6.55 -1.25
N THR A 116 -0.76 7.46 -1.09
CA THR A 116 -1.94 7.25 -0.24
C THR A 116 -2.88 6.20 -0.84
N LEU A 117 -2.97 6.14 -2.18
CA LEU A 117 -3.82 5.21 -2.91
C LEU A 117 -3.58 3.75 -2.47
N THR A 118 -2.32 3.37 -2.20
CA THR A 118 -1.98 2.02 -1.69
C THR A 118 -2.68 1.71 -0.36
N SER A 119 -2.87 2.69 0.51
CA SER A 119 -3.61 2.51 1.76
C SER A 119 -5.10 2.44 1.52
N LEU A 120 -5.62 3.33 0.67
CA LEU A 120 -7.04 3.41 0.36
C LEU A 120 -7.59 2.15 -0.31
N LEU A 121 -6.81 1.51 -1.18
CA LEU A 121 -7.19 0.25 -1.85
C LEU A 121 -7.32 -0.95 -0.88
N ARG A 122 -6.67 -0.91 0.28
CA ARG A 122 -6.72 -2.01 1.26
C ARG A 122 -8.05 -2.12 1.98
N GLU A 123 -8.72 -1.00 2.21
CA GLU A 123 -9.99 -0.97 2.95
C GLU A 123 -11.09 -1.75 2.21
N PRO A 124 -11.40 -1.46 0.94
CA PRO A 124 -12.41 -2.22 0.20
C PRO A 124 -11.97 -3.66 -0.10
N ASP A 125 -10.68 -3.94 -0.31
CA ASP A 125 -10.18 -5.32 -0.45
C ASP A 125 -10.39 -6.13 0.83
N PHE A 126 -10.05 -5.56 1.97
CA PHE A 126 -10.27 -6.19 3.28
C PHE A 126 -11.75 -6.42 3.55
N ALA A 127 -12.57 -5.40 3.32
CA ALA A 127 -14.02 -5.49 3.51
C ALA A 127 -14.65 -6.56 2.60
N PHE A 128 -14.21 -6.64 1.34
CA PHE A 128 -14.65 -7.69 0.42
C PHE A 128 -14.32 -9.09 0.94
N ILE A 129 -13.07 -9.33 1.35
CA ILE A 129 -12.63 -10.66 1.78
C ILE A 129 -13.28 -11.05 3.11
N ILE A 130 -13.39 -10.13 4.09
CA ILE A 130 -14.01 -10.45 5.38
C ILE A 130 -15.48 -10.79 5.21
N LYS A 131 -16.20 -10.06 4.34
CA LYS A 131 -17.57 -10.33 3.97
C LYS A 131 -17.74 -11.74 3.41
N GLU A 132 -16.93 -12.09 2.40
CA GLU A 132 -16.98 -13.42 1.76
C GLU A 132 -16.69 -14.55 2.75
N GLN A 133 -15.71 -14.37 3.63
CA GLN A 133 -15.33 -15.39 4.59
C GLN A 133 -16.31 -15.54 5.75
N LEU A 134 -16.91 -14.48 6.23
CA LEU A 134 -17.94 -14.52 7.27
C LEU A 134 -19.33 -14.83 6.71
N LYS A 135 -19.52 -14.73 5.38
CA LYS A 135 -20.81 -14.88 4.69
C LYS A 135 -21.88 -13.93 5.24
N VAL A 136 -21.50 -12.70 5.51
CA VAL A 136 -22.39 -11.63 5.95
C VAL A 136 -22.88 -10.80 4.75
N ASN A 137 -23.96 -10.02 4.95
CA ASN A 137 -24.52 -9.18 3.90
C ASN A 137 -23.68 -7.92 3.66
N ASP A 138 -23.90 -7.24 2.54
CA ASP A 138 -23.24 -5.95 2.25
C ASP A 138 -23.53 -4.89 3.31
N ALA A 139 -24.74 -4.90 3.90
CA ALA A 139 -25.13 -3.98 4.96
C ALA A 139 -24.42 -4.23 6.30
N ASP A 140 -23.79 -5.40 6.48
CA ASP A 140 -23.09 -5.76 7.72
C ASP A 140 -21.62 -5.34 7.69
N VAL A 141 -21.10 -4.91 6.53
CA VAL A 141 -19.69 -4.48 6.36
C VAL A 141 -19.66 -3.15 5.60
N GLU A 142 -19.29 -2.09 6.30
CA GLU A 142 -19.14 -0.76 5.73
C GLU A 142 -17.66 -0.36 5.76
N THR A 143 -17.16 0.16 4.64
CA THR A 143 -15.88 0.89 4.62
C THR A 143 -16.11 2.33 5.07
N SER A 144 -15.06 3.02 5.50
CA SER A 144 -15.14 4.43 5.94
C SER A 144 -15.53 5.33 4.76
N LEU A 145 -16.83 5.36 4.45
CA LEU A 145 -17.41 6.09 3.30
C LEU A 145 -17.47 7.61 3.49
N ASN A 146 -17.14 8.12 4.67
CA ASN A 146 -17.24 9.55 4.97
C ASN A 146 -15.97 10.06 5.65
N ALA A 147 -15.42 11.16 5.11
CA ALA A 147 -14.32 11.89 5.75
C ALA A 147 -14.61 12.28 7.22
N LYS A 148 -15.89 12.41 7.62
CA LYS A 148 -16.28 12.58 9.03
C LYS A 148 -16.03 11.32 9.85
N GLN A 149 -16.25 10.13 9.30
CA GLN A 149 -15.95 8.86 9.96
C GLN A 149 -14.45 8.60 9.99
N ASP A 150 -13.73 8.82 8.86
CA ASP A 150 -12.28 8.67 8.80
C ASP A 150 -11.55 9.70 9.68
N SER A 151 -11.97 10.95 9.69
CA SER A 151 -11.33 12.01 10.50
C SER A 151 -11.79 12.07 11.97
N GLY A 152 -13.01 11.63 12.25
CA GLY A 152 -13.60 11.66 13.59
C GLY A 152 -13.46 10.33 14.34
N ASP A 153 -13.95 9.26 13.72
CA ASP A 153 -14.06 7.95 14.36
C ASP A 153 -12.84 7.04 14.09
N HIS A 154 -11.98 7.43 13.15
CA HIS A 154 -10.78 6.70 12.75
C HIS A 154 -10.98 5.20 12.43
N THR A 155 -12.19 4.84 11.96
CA THR A 155 -12.57 3.47 11.66
C THR A 155 -12.45 3.22 10.17
N ASP A 156 -11.60 2.30 9.74
CA ASP A 156 -11.41 1.99 8.31
C ASP A 156 -12.50 1.04 7.80
N VAL A 157 -12.96 0.10 8.64
CA VAL A 157 -14.05 -0.83 8.32
C VAL A 157 -14.94 -1.03 9.55
N LEU A 158 -16.24 -0.88 9.36
CA LEU A 158 -17.27 -1.18 10.35
C LEU A 158 -17.87 -2.54 10.02
N LEU A 159 -17.83 -3.47 10.97
CA LEU A 159 -18.36 -4.83 10.82
C LEU A 159 -19.44 -5.09 11.86
N GLN A 160 -20.65 -5.42 11.40
CA GLN A 160 -21.71 -5.99 12.23
C GLN A 160 -21.65 -7.51 12.16
N TYR A 161 -21.39 -8.18 13.29
CA TYR A 161 -21.27 -9.62 13.32
C TYR A 161 -21.70 -10.20 14.65
N LYS A 162 -22.61 -11.20 14.60
CA LYS A 162 -23.17 -11.87 15.80
C LYS A 162 -23.72 -10.88 16.85
N ASN A 163 -24.50 -9.91 16.39
CA ASN A 163 -25.09 -8.85 17.21
C ASN A 163 -24.06 -7.95 17.93
N LYS A 164 -22.86 -7.84 17.40
CA LYS A 164 -21.81 -6.94 17.88
C LYS A 164 -21.28 -6.09 16.75
N GLU A 165 -20.99 -4.84 17.07
CA GLU A 165 -20.28 -3.92 16.20
C GLU A 165 -18.78 -3.99 16.49
N TYR A 166 -18.00 -4.10 15.42
CA TYR A 166 -16.53 -4.05 15.48
C TYR A 166 -16.04 -2.90 14.60
N ARG A 167 -15.30 -1.98 15.20
CA ARG A 167 -14.60 -0.90 14.52
C ARG A 167 -13.21 -1.36 14.19
N ILE A 168 -12.94 -1.65 12.91
CA ILE A 168 -11.69 -2.26 12.46
C ILE A 168 -10.77 -1.18 11.94
N TRP A 169 -9.55 -1.19 12.42
CA TRP A 169 -8.48 -0.27 12.08
C TRP A 169 -7.43 -1.03 11.28
N LEU A 170 -7.30 -0.70 10.00
CA LEU A 170 -6.33 -1.29 9.09
C LEU A 170 -5.04 -0.49 9.14
N TYR A 171 -4.14 -0.95 9.97
CA TYR A 171 -2.97 -0.21 10.32
C TYR A 171 -1.73 -0.68 9.55
N GLN A 172 -1.11 0.21 8.77
CA GLN A 172 0.18 -0.06 8.16
C GLN A 172 1.29 0.39 9.10
N PHE A 173 2.05 -0.56 9.63
CA PHE A 173 3.20 -0.23 10.44
C PHE A 173 4.25 0.53 9.63
N SER A 174 4.56 1.73 10.06
CA SER A 174 5.74 2.47 9.63
C SER A 174 6.33 3.21 10.83
N SER A 175 7.65 3.29 10.90
CA SER A 175 8.34 4.03 11.96
C SER A 175 7.94 5.52 12.03
N ARG A 176 7.47 6.10 10.93
CA ARG A 176 6.96 7.47 10.86
C ARG A 176 5.50 7.60 11.28
N GLY A 177 4.66 6.61 10.94
CA GLY A 177 3.22 6.62 11.24
C GLY A 177 2.92 6.28 12.69
N LEU A 178 3.70 5.38 13.29
CA LEU A 178 3.46 4.85 14.63
C LEU A 178 3.18 5.90 15.73
N PRO A 179 3.94 7.02 15.85
CA PRO A 179 3.61 8.06 16.83
C PRO A 179 2.23 8.67 16.63
N HIS A 180 1.83 8.90 15.38
CA HIS A 180 0.52 9.47 15.03
C HIS A 180 -0.61 8.50 15.38
N ASP A 181 -0.41 7.22 15.15
CA ASP A 181 -1.42 6.21 15.41
C ASP A 181 -1.56 5.94 16.91
N ILE A 182 -0.46 6.00 17.67
CA ILE A 182 -0.50 6.00 19.13
C ILE A 182 -1.26 7.21 19.66
N GLU A 183 -1.05 8.41 19.10
CA GLU A 183 -1.79 9.60 19.50
C GLU A 183 -3.30 9.48 19.23
N ARG A 184 -3.69 8.88 18.10
CA ARG A 184 -5.08 8.58 17.77
C ARG A 184 -5.68 7.60 18.78
N LEU A 185 -5.03 6.45 18.97
CA LEU A 185 -5.49 5.39 19.87
C LEU A 185 -5.52 5.81 21.35
N THR A 186 -4.72 6.79 21.75
CA THR A 186 -4.71 7.34 23.10
C THR A 186 -5.66 8.53 23.31
N GLY A 187 -6.45 8.88 22.29
CA GLY A 187 -7.40 10.00 22.35
C GLY A 187 -6.76 11.39 22.32
N LYS A 188 -5.47 11.50 22.08
CA LYS A 188 -4.79 12.82 21.96
C LYS A 188 -5.19 13.60 20.70
N ARG A 189 -5.78 12.95 19.72
CA ARG A 189 -6.24 13.56 18.45
C ARG A 189 -7.75 13.47 18.24
N GLY A 190 -8.50 13.27 19.25
CA GLY A 190 -9.94 13.12 19.24
C GLY A 190 -10.40 11.99 20.15
N GLU A 191 -11.62 12.07 20.60
CA GLU A 191 -12.17 11.05 21.46
C GLU A 191 -12.57 9.83 20.63
N LEU A 192 -12.10 8.64 21.02
CA LEU A 192 -12.52 7.41 20.38
C LEU A 192 -13.99 7.14 20.72
N PRO A 193 -14.82 6.76 19.73
CA PRO A 193 -16.18 6.35 20.01
C PRO A 193 -16.23 5.13 20.94
N PRO A 194 -17.28 4.96 21.74
CA PRO A 194 -17.46 3.75 22.53
C PRO A 194 -17.67 2.53 21.63
N GLY A 195 -17.33 1.33 22.12
CA GLY A 195 -17.55 0.07 21.42
C GLY A 195 -16.31 -0.82 21.33
N ASN A 196 -16.41 -1.86 20.48
CA ASN A 196 -15.32 -2.82 20.25
C ASN A 196 -14.43 -2.34 19.12
N HIS A 197 -13.17 -2.11 19.42
CA HIS A 197 -12.16 -1.71 18.45
C HIS A 197 -11.23 -2.88 18.17
N LEU A 198 -10.99 -3.15 16.88
CA LEU A 198 -10.10 -4.18 16.40
C LEU A 198 -8.94 -3.55 15.61
N ILE A 199 -7.74 -3.68 16.11
CA ILE A 199 -6.54 -3.17 15.46
C ILE A 199 -5.86 -4.29 14.71
N CYS A 200 -5.72 -4.10 13.39
CA CYS A 200 -5.15 -5.06 12.48
C CYS A 200 -3.84 -4.51 11.87
N PRO A 201 -2.68 -4.80 12.49
CA PRO A 201 -1.42 -4.32 11.97
C PRO A 201 -1.01 -5.07 10.70
N LEU A 202 -0.49 -4.34 9.71
CA LEU A 202 0.10 -4.86 8.49
C LEU A 202 1.58 -4.51 8.43
N LYS A 203 2.45 -5.50 8.47
CA LYS A 203 3.91 -5.31 8.48
C LYS A 203 4.46 -5.19 7.07
N THR A 204 4.25 -4.04 6.44
CA THR A 204 4.75 -3.80 5.08
C THR A 204 6.27 -3.69 4.99
N GLU A 205 6.96 -3.29 6.07
CA GLU A 205 8.43 -3.20 6.08
C GLU A 205 9.10 -4.53 5.73
N LEU A 206 8.55 -5.65 6.21
CA LEU A 206 9.08 -6.98 5.89
C LEU A 206 8.90 -7.35 4.42
N ALA A 207 7.80 -6.92 3.79
CA ALA A 207 7.57 -7.12 2.37
C ALA A 207 8.46 -6.20 1.52
N ILE A 208 8.63 -4.95 1.93
CA ILE A 208 9.55 -4.01 1.30
C ILE A 208 10.99 -4.56 1.34
N GLU A 209 11.43 -5.07 2.48
CA GLU A 209 12.76 -5.70 2.60
C GLU A 209 12.88 -6.97 1.74
N TYR A 210 11.85 -7.81 1.72
CA TYR A 210 11.81 -8.98 0.81
C TYR A 210 11.93 -8.55 -0.65
N ASP A 211 11.16 -7.55 -1.08
CA ASP A 211 11.18 -7.08 -2.47
C ASP A 211 12.54 -6.45 -2.83
N LYS A 212 13.14 -5.64 -1.94
CA LYS A 212 14.50 -5.12 -2.12
C LYS A 212 15.53 -6.25 -2.31
N LEU A 213 15.48 -7.28 -1.48
CA LEU A 213 16.37 -8.42 -1.58
C LEU A 213 16.12 -9.22 -2.88
N ARG A 214 14.87 -9.39 -3.27
CA ARG A 214 14.47 -10.03 -4.52
C ARG A 214 15.00 -9.25 -5.73
N LYS A 215 14.81 -7.94 -5.77
CA LYS A 215 15.34 -7.05 -6.83
C LYS A 215 16.88 -7.12 -6.89
N LYS A 216 17.53 -7.09 -5.73
CA LYS A 216 19.00 -7.27 -5.65
C LYS A 216 19.43 -8.60 -6.25
N LYS A 217 18.76 -9.71 -5.90
CA LYS A 217 19.03 -11.04 -6.48
C LYS A 217 18.87 -11.04 -7.99
N LEU A 218 17.78 -10.47 -8.52
CA LEU A 218 17.54 -10.40 -9.97
C LEU A 218 18.64 -9.62 -10.70
N ARG A 219 19.08 -8.49 -10.15
CA ARG A 219 20.20 -7.70 -10.71
C ARG A 219 21.51 -8.50 -10.72
N LEU A 220 21.79 -9.23 -9.65
CA LEU A 220 22.97 -10.09 -9.58
C LEU A 220 22.90 -11.26 -10.58
N GLN A 221 21.72 -11.86 -10.76
CA GLN A 221 21.52 -12.91 -11.76
C GLN A 221 21.70 -12.39 -13.19
N ALA A 222 21.17 -11.20 -13.51
CA ALA A 222 21.39 -10.56 -14.81
C ALA A 222 22.88 -10.27 -15.05
N ARG A 223 23.58 -9.74 -14.03
CA ARG A 223 25.04 -9.49 -14.09
C ARG A 223 25.82 -10.79 -14.28
N LEU A 224 25.45 -11.85 -13.57
CA LEU A 224 26.07 -13.17 -13.72
C LEU A 224 25.88 -13.72 -15.14
N LYS A 225 24.68 -13.60 -15.70
CA LYS A 225 24.40 -13.98 -17.09
C LYS A 225 25.31 -13.23 -18.08
N GLN A 226 25.50 -11.93 -17.87
CA GLN A 226 26.36 -11.09 -18.71
C GLN A 226 27.84 -11.50 -18.57
N TYR A 227 28.33 -11.76 -17.36
CA TYR A 227 29.72 -12.24 -17.17
C TYR A 227 29.95 -13.59 -17.82
N ARG A 228 29.02 -14.53 -17.73
CA ARG A 228 29.11 -15.83 -18.39
C ARG A 228 29.12 -15.69 -19.91
N LYS A 229 28.32 -14.79 -20.47
CA LYS A 229 28.36 -14.45 -21.90
C LYS A 229 29.71 -13.86 -22.29
N ASN A 230 30.18 -12.85 -21.54
CA ASN A 230 31.49 -12.24 -21.82
C ASN A 230 32.67 -13.27 -21.73
N LEU A 231 32.55 -14.25 -20.82
CA LEU A 231 33.54 -15.33 -20.69
C LEU A 231 33.53 -16.23 -21.91
N SER A 232 32.36 -16.59 -22.46
CA SER A 232 32.25 -17.42 -23.65
C SER A 232 32.75 -16.73 -24.93
N GLU A 233 32.68 -15.41 -24.99
CA GLU A 233 33.13 -14.57 -26.09
C GLU A 233 34.61 -14.16 -25.96
N CYS A 234 35.23 -14.39 -24.80
CA CYS A 234 36.59 -13.98 -24.52
C CYS A 234 37.59 -14.97 -25.14
N SER A 235 38.52 -14.46 -25.99
CA SER A 235 39.60 -15.28 -26.54
C SER A 235 40.49 -15.84 -25.42
N VAL A 236 40.82 -17.12 -25.51
CA VAL A 236 41.73 -17.81 -24.57
C VAL A 236 43.11 -17.15 -24.49
N LYS A 237 43.53 -16.43 -25.54
CA LYS A 237 44.79 -15.66 -25.55
C LYS A 237 44.80 -14.46 -24.60
N ALA A 238 43.64 -14.00 -24.09
CA ALA A 238 43.51 -12.88 -23.14
C ALA A 238 43.44 -13.38 -21.68
N LEU A 239 44.39 -14.14 -21.22
CA LEU A 239 44.43 -14.83 -19.92
C LEU A 239 44.03 -13.93 -18.74
N LYS A 240 44.64 -12.75 -18.58
CA LYS A 240 44.31 -11.83 -17.48
C LYS A 240 42.83 -11.39 -17.48
N LYS A 241 42.26 -11.12 -18.66
CA LYS A 241 40.87 -10.73 -18.80
C LYS A 241 39.93 -11.89 -18.46
N HIS A 242 40.30 -13.10 -18.86
CA HIS A 242 39.57 -14.33 -18.58
C HIS A 242 39.52 -14.64 -17.08
N GLU A 243 40.65 -14.52 -16.38
CA GLU A 243 40.76 -14.69 -14.91
C GLU A 243 39.92 -13.64 -14.17
N GLY A 244 39.97 -12.36 -14.58
CA GLY A 244 39.16 -11.30 -14.00
C GLY A 244 37.65 -11.54 -14.15
N ILE A 245 37.20 -12.07 -15.30
CA ILE A 245 35.80 -12.43 -15.49
C ILE A 245 35.40 -13.60 -14.59
N LYS A 246 36.24 -14.64 -14.47
CA LYS A 246 35.98 -15.77 -13.55
C LYS A 246 35.86 -15.32 -12.11
N ALA A 247 36.78 -14.47 -11.62
CA ALA A 247 36.70 -13.92 -10.28
C ALA A 247 35.40 -13.12 -10.02
N ASN A 248 34.93 -12.37 -11.02
CA ASN A 248 33.64 -11.64 -10.93
C ASN A 248 32.46 -12.61 -10.90
N ILE A 249 32.48 -13.72 -11.61
CA ILE A 249 31.48 -14.79 -11.58
C ILE A 249 31.39 -15.35 -10.15
N GLU A 250 32.53 -15.83 -9.62
CA GLU A 250 32.61 -16.43 -8.29
C GLU A 250 32.13 -15.47 -7.19
N LYS A 251 32.56 -14.21 -7.26
CA LYS A 251 32.09 -13.17 -6.34
C LYS A 251 30.59 -12.98 -6.40
N THR A 252 30.00 -12.89 -7.61
CA THR A 252 28.57 -12.67 -7.82
C THR A 252 27.76 -13.87 -7.35
N GLU A 253 28.23 -15.09 -7.59
CA GLU A 253 27.60 -16.32 -7.08
C GLU A 253 27.63 -16.39 -5.55
N ALA A 254 28.74 -16.01 -4.92
CA ALA A 254 28.84 -15.92 -3.47
C ALA A 254 27.87 -14.88 -2.88
N GLU A 255 27.71 -13.71 -3.52
CA GLU A 255 26.72 -12.71 -3.12
C GLU A 255 25.28 -13.23 -3.22
N ILE A 256 24.92 -13.91 -4.31
CA ILE A 256 23.61 -14.54 -4.47
C ILE A 256 23.39 -15.58 -3.37
N LYS A 257 24.36 -16.43 -3.09
CA LYS A 257 24.27 -17.46 -2.04
C LYS A 257 24.03 -16.86 -0.66
N LYS A 258 24.64 -15.72 -0.34
CA LYS A 258 24.41 -15.00 0.93
C LYS A 258 23.00 -14.44 1.08
N LEU A 259 22.34 -14.06 -0.03
CA LEU A 259 20.99 -13.51 0.00
C LEU A 259 19.89 -14.58 0.17
N LEU A 260 20.16 -15.85 -0.20
CA LEU A 260 19.13 -16.89 -0.19
C LEU A 260 18.51 -17.18 1.18
N PRO A 261 19.27 -17.26 2.31
CA PRO A 261 18.69 -17.49 3.63
C PRO A 261 17.78 -16.35 4.08
N GLU A 262 18.19 -15.09 3.84
CA GLU A 262 17.39 -13.91 4.17
C GLU A 262 16.11 -13.86 3.34
N LEU A 263 16.20 -14.08 2.03
CA LEU A 263 15.03 -14.18 1.16
C LEU A 263 14.05 -15.24 1.63
N LYS A 264 14.53 -16.41 2.05
CA LYS A 264 13.66 -17.47 2.58
C LYS A 264 12.98 -17.07 3.88
N ARG A 265 13.70 -16.38 4.77
CA ARG A 265 13.16 -15.86 6.05
C ARG A 265 12.06 -14.83 5.80
N TYR A 266 12.32 -13.80 5.00
CA TYR A 266 11.37 -12.74 4.72
C TYR A 266 10.16 -13.23 3.91
N LYS A 267 10.37 -14.16 2.96
CA LYS A 267 9.28 -14.77 2.20
C LYS A 267 8.27 -15.46 3.12
N LYS A 268 8.74 -16.26 4.09
CA LYS A 268 7.85 -16.98 5.01
C LYS A 268 6.98 -16.04 5.84
N VAL A 269 7.50 -14.87 6.23
CA VAL A 269 6.73 -13.86 6.99
C VAL A 269 5.79 -13.12 6.05
N SER A 270 6.26 -12.72 4.86
CA SER A 270 5.45 -12.04 3.84
C SER A 270 4.24 -12.88 3.42
N ASP A 271 4.45 -14.17 3.08
CA ASP A 271 3.39 -15.06 2.62
C ASP A 271 2.27 -15.27 3.66
N ASN A 272 2.54 -15.03 4.96
CA ASN A 272 1.55 -15.19 6.03
C ASN A 272 0.78 -13.92 6.40
N GLU A 273 1.30 -12.75 6.07
CA GLU A 273 0.73 -11.47 6.50
C GLU A 273 0.26 -10.61 5.32
N LEU A 274 0.91 -10.75 4.18
CA LEU A 274 0.74 -9.89 3.01
C LEU A 274 0.58 -10.67 1.73
N ASP A 275 -0.32 -10.20 0.87
CA ASP A 275 -0.32 -10.50 -0.55
C ASP A 275 0.18 -9.28 -1.33
N ILE A 276 1.09 -9.52 -2.28
CA ILE A 276 1.58 -8.50 -3.20
C ILE A 276 0.96 -8.78 -4.56
N VAL A 277 0.00 -7.95 -4.93
CA VAL A 277 -0.72 -8.06 -6.20
C VAL A 277 -0.28 -6.90 -7.09
N TYR A 278 0.53 -7.19 -8.13
CA TYR A 278 1.09 -6.18 -9.04
C TYR A 278 1.70 -4.96 -8.32
N GLY A 279 2.45 -5.23 -7.23
CA GLY A 279 3.11 -4.20 -6.44
C GLY A 279 2.24 -3.53 -5.37
N TRP A 280 0.93 -3.74 -5.38
CA TRP A 280 0.04 -3.29 -4.31
C TRP A 280 0.09 -4.26 -3.14
N TYR A 281 0.06 -3.73 -1.91
CA TYR A 281 0.17 -4.51 -0.67
C TYR A 281 -1.19 -4.66 -0.01
N PHE A 282 -1.67 -5.90 0.12
CA PHE A 282 -2.94 -6.26 0.73
C PHE A 282 -2.75 -7.20 1.93
N TYR A 283 -3.76 -7.32 2.76
CA TYR A 283 -3.80 -8.36 3.80
C TYR A 283 -3.91 -9.73 3.13
N SER A 284 -3.07 -10.70 3.53
CA SER A 284 -3.21 -12.07 3.02
C SER A 284 -4.52 -12.68 3.55
N GLU A 285 -5.11 -13.62 2.79
CA GLU A 285 -6.27 -14.36 3.28
C GLU A 285 -5.98 -15.08 4.60
N GLN A 286 -4.77 -15.56 4.80
CA GLN A 286 -4.37 -16.21 6.06
C GLN A 286 -4.37 -15.22 7.23
N HIS A 287 -3.96 -13.97 6.99
CA HIS A 287 -4.03 -12.92 8.01
C HIS A 287 -5.49 -12.61 8.36
N ILE A 288 -6.34 -12.45 7.34
CA ILE A 288 -7.77 -12.20 7.54
C ILE A 288 -8.44 -13.37 8.26
N LYS A 289 -8.12 -14.63 7.93
CA LYS A 289 -8.60 -15.82 8.67
C LYS A 289 -8.19 -15.80 10.15
N ARG A 290 -7.00 -15.28 10.47
CA ARG A 290 -6.59 -15.10 11.89
C ARG A 290 -7.43 -14.03 12.58
N ILE A 291 -7.72 -12.91 11.89
CA ILE A 291 -8.59 -11.85 12.40
C ILE A 291 -9.99 -12.41 12.69
N ILE A 292 -10.57 -13.14 11.73
CA ILE A 292 -11.87 -13.78 11.88
C ILE A 292 -11.89 -14.77 13.06
N LYS A 293 -10.87 -15.62 13.15
CA LYS A 293 -10.74 -16.55 14.28
C LYS A 293 -10.66 -15.80 15.61
N TYR A 294 -10.05 -14.63 15.64
CA TYR A 294 -9.98 -13.78 16.83
C TYR A 294 -11.37 -13.23 17.22
N ILE A 295 -12.15 -12.80 16.23
CA ILE A 295 -13.55 -12.36 16.42
C ILE A 295 -14.42 -13.54 16.88
N ASP A 296 -14.29 -14.70 16.23
CA ASP A 296 -15.10 -15.90 16.52
C ASP A 296 -14.80 -16.57 17.86
N SER A 297 -13.56 -16.49 18.32
CA SER A 297 -13.13 -17.14 19.57
C SER A 297 -13.77 -16.53 20.82
N GLY A 298 -14.51 -15.44 20.66
CA GLY A 298 -15.09 -14.71 21.79
C GLY A 298 -14.02 -14.16 22.75
N CYS A 299 -12.82 -13.88 22.24
CA CYS A 299 -11.77 -13.26 23.03
C CYS A 299 -12.35 -12.05 23.76
N LYS A 300 -12.21 -12.03 25.08
CA LYS A 300 -12.67 -10.89 25.88
C LYS A 300 -11.84 -9.67 25.46
N PRO A 301 -12.50 -8.57 25.08
CA PRO A 301 -11.79 -7.33 24.78
C PRO A 301 -10.89 -6.90 25.93
N ILE A 302 -9.75 -6.37 25.61
CA ILE A 302 -8.86 -5.74 26.59
C ILE A 302 -9.51 -4.43 27.02
N GLN A 303 -9.51 -4.09 28.30
CA GLN A 303 -9.95 -2.79 28.73
C GLN A 303 -9.08 -1.69 28.10
N TYR A 304 -9.70 -0.60 27.64
CA TYR A 304 -9.03 0.52 26.97
C TYR A 304 -7.80 1.04 27.74
N GLN A 305 -7.88 1.18 29.04
CA GLN A 305 -6.78 1.63 29.89
C GLN A 305 -5.58 0.67 29.84
N LYS A 306 -5.82 -0.65 29.73
CA LYS A 306 -4.77 -1.64 29.56
C LYS A 306 -4.17 -1.56 28.16
N MET A 307 -4.99 -1.26 27.15
CA MET A 307 -4.54 -1.04 25.77
C MET A 307 -3.60 0.16 25.69
N VAL A 308 -3.92 1.28 26.32
CA VAL A 308 -3.05 2.47 26.39
C VAL A 308 -1.67 2.13 26.98
N ARG A 309 -1.61 1.23 27.97
CA ARG A 309 -0.33 0.74 28.53
C ARG A 309 0.46 -0.14 27.55
N ILE A 310 -0.23 -0.94 26.73
CA ILE A 310 0.41 -1.74 25.67
C ILE A 310 1.02 -0.82 24.62
N LEU A 311 0.32 0.27 24.26
CA LEU A 311 0.80 1.29 23.34
C LEU A 311 2.06 2.02 23.81
N SER A 312 2.31 2.04 25.12
CA SER A 312 3.55 2.60 25.67
C SER A 312 4.78 1.73 25.41
N ALA A 313 4.58 0.47 24.96
CA ALA A 313 5.62 -0.45 24.51
C ALA A 313 5.38 -0.87 23.04
N PRO A 314 5.63 0.03 22.09
CA PRO A 314 5.21 -0.10 20.68
C PRO A 314 5.70 -1.39 20.00
N GLU A 315 6.84 -1.93 20.39
CA GLU A 315 7.38 -3.18 19.82
C GLU A 315 6.46 -4.39 20.04
N LYS A 316 5.74 -4.45 21.16
CA LYS A 316 4.76 -5.50 21.44
C LYS A 316 3.44 -5.28 20.71
N PHE A 317 3.04 -4.02 20.55
CA PHE A 317 1.83 -3.63 19.87
C PHE A 317 1.83 -4.02 18.38
N ILE A 318 2.97 -3.87 17.74
CA ILE A 318 3.17 -4.04 16.30
C ILE A 318 2.96 -5.48 15.83
N SER A 319 3.09 -6.44 16.72
CA SER A 319 3.16 -7.87 16.36
C SER A 319 1.84 -8.62 16.43
N GLU A 320 0.80 -8.04 17.04
CA GLU A 320 -0.42 -8.78 17.41
C GLU A 320 -1.69 -8.03 17.01
N ILE A 321 -2.75 -8.82 16.73
CA ILE A 321 -4.12 -8.31 16.57
C ILE A 321 -4.64 -8.00 17.97
N HIS A 322 -5.20 -6.81 18.17
CA HIS A 322 -5.74 -6.39 19.45
C HIS A 322 -7.22 -6.07 19.35
N ILE A 323 -8.03 -6.63 20.25
CA ILE A 323 -9.41 -6.21 20.47
C ILE A 323 -9.47 -5.49 21.81
N PHE A 324 -9.98 -4.28 21.85
CA PHE A 324 -10.26 -3.58 23.08
C PHE A 324 -11.67 -2.99 23.08
N GLU A 325 -12.22 -2.82 24.26
CA GLU A 325 -13.51 -2.20 24.46
C GLU A 325 -13.31 -0.83 25.14
N LYS A 326 -13.84 0.21 24.53
CA LYS A 326 -13.98 1.51 25.14
C LYS A 326 -15.41 1.63 25.68
N GLY A 327 -15.52 1.77 27.00
CA GLY A 327 -16.79 2.11 27.66
C GLY A 327 -17.30 3.50 27.26
N GLU A 328 -18.56 3.78 27.59
CA GLU A 328 -19.18 5.08 27.40
C GLU A 328 -18.46 6.20 28.16
#